data_3aa1899ed294e3d8179da001dcf83ce7
#
_entry.id   3aa1899ed294e3d8179da001dcf83ce7
#
_cell.length_a   1.000
_cell.length_b   1.000
_cell.length_c   1.000
_cell.angle_alpha   90.00
_cell.angle_beta   90.00
_cell.angle_gamma   90.00
#
_symmetry.space_group_name_H-M   'P 1'
#
loop_
_entity.id
_entity.type
_entity.pdbx_description
1 polymer ?
#
loop_
_entity_poly.entity_id
_entity_poly.type
_entity_poly.pdbx_seq_one_letter_code
_entity_poly.pdbx_strand_id
1 'polypeptide(L)'
;MKINSISTDDNKYINILTSVSKPPEKLYYIGTLPPKRQPTIAIVGTRKPTSYGKEVAYKFAYDLAKRGVIIVSGLALGIDAISHRACLDAGGTTIAVLGNGLHKIYPSTNRKLGEDIIDKGGSIISEFQEGIEPLPFNFLKRNRIISGLADAVIIIEAASRSGTLNTATHALNQGKDVFAVPGNITSPLSAGCNALLKQGAIPATSVEDILEVINLQNQENQNPSQISLPVGDTPLENAIIELLNQGVRDGDELQKQAKAEI
;
A
#
# COMPACT_ATOMS: atom_id res chain seq x y z
N MET A 1 22.36 9.86 -14.74
CA MET A 1 21.61 8.59 -14.57
C MET A 1 20.83 8.34 -15.85
N LYS A 2 20.76 7.08 -16.34
CA LYS A 2 20.00 6.75 -17.56
C LYS A 2 18.51 6.68 -17.21
N ILE A 3 17.69 7.46 -17.92
CA ILE A 3 16.23 7.41 -17.82
C ILE A 3 15.74 6.37 -18.84
N ASN A 4 15.00 5.40 -18.37
CA ASN A 4 14.34 4.38 -19.20
C ASN A 4 12.85 4.70 -19.23
N SER A 5 12.13 4.09 -20.18
CA SER A 5 10.68 4.20 -20.26
C SER A 5 10.06 2.84 -20.54
N ILE A 6 8.85 2.62 -20.02
CA ILE A 6 8.15 1.34 -20.09
C ILE A 6 6.64 1.57 -20.15
N SER A 7 5.92 0.75 -20.90
CA SER A 7 4.46 0.67 -20.80
C SER A 7 4.08 -0.09 -19.53
N THR A 8 2.92 0.23 -18.96
CA THR A 8 2.42 -0.50 -17.76
C THR A 8 2.17 -1.96 -18.05
N ASP A 9 1.92 -2.34 -19.29
CA ASP A 9 1.68 -3.74 -19.69
C ASP A 9 2.96 -4.59 -19.80
N ASP A 10 4.12 -3.93 -19.96
CA ASP A 10 5.39 -4.61 -20.23
C ASP A 10 6.13 -5.12 -18.98
N ASN A 11 5.60 -4.86 -17.79
CA ASN A 11 6.23 -5.33 -16.55
C ASN A 11 5.18 -5.77 -15.51
N LYS A 12 5.29 -7.00 -15.02
CA LYS A 12 4.33 -7.64 -14.11
C LYS A 12 4.17 -6.93 -12.76
N TYR A 13 5.14 -6.13 -12.33
CA TYR A 13 5.03 -5.38 -11.08
C TYR A 13 4.15 -4.13 -11.24
N ILE A 14 4.36 -3.36 -12.30
CA ILE A 14 3.63 -2.11 -12.55
C ILE A 14 2.31 -2.30 -13.30
N ASN A 15 2.03 -3.49 -13.81
CA ASN A 15 0.80 -3.80 -14.57
C ASN A 15 -0.48 -3.52 -13.75
N ILE A 16 -0.41 -3.61 -12.42
CA ILE A 16 -1.52 -3.23 -11.53
C ILE A 16 -2.02 -1.79 -11.77
N LEU A 17 -1.20 -0.92 -12.32
CA LEU A 17 -1.58 0.46 -12.65
C LEU A 17 -2.55 0.57 -13.82
N THR A 18 -2.77 -0.48 -14.59
CA THR A 18 -3.78 -0.51 -15.67
C THR A 18 -5.20 -0.42 -15.13
N SER A 19 -5.41 -0.85 -13.88
CA SER A 19 -6.71 -0.84 -13.20
C SER A 19 -7.04 0.46 -12.48
N VAL A 20 -6.09 1.41 -12.35
CA VAL A 20 -6.37 2.67 -11.68
C VAL A 20 -7.16 3.63 -12.55
N SER A 21 -7.96 4.51 -11.94
CA SER A 21 -8.62 5.59 -12.70
C SER A 21 -7.56 6.46 -13.39
N LYS A 22 -7.69 6.62 -14.71
CA LYS A 22 -6.72 7.31 -15.57
C LYS A 22 -5.33 6.65 -15.47
N PRO A 23 -5.16 5.41 -15.98
CA PRO A 23 -3.89 4.71 -15.97
C PRO A 23 -2.79 5.54 -16.66
N PRO A 24 -1.54 5.49 -16.18
CA PRO A 24 -0.44 6.10 -16.93
C PRO A 24 -0.15 5.26 -18.19
N GLU A 25 -0.21 5.86 -19.36
CA GLU A 25 0.13 5.19 -20.64
C GLU A 25 1.59 4.74 -20.65
N LYS A 26 2.44 5.53 -20.03
CA LYS A 26 3.89 5.33 -19.99
C LYS A 26 4.47 5.78 -18.67
N LEU A 27 5.42 5.01 -18.15
CA LEU A 27 6.22 5.39 -17.00
C LEU A 27 7.69 5.56 -17.41
N TYR A 28 8.32 6.58 -16.86
CA TYR A 28 9.76 6.79 -16.88
C TYR A 28 10.36 6.29 -15.59
N TYR A 29 11.53 5.68 -15.62
CA TYR A 29 12.17 5.16 -14.42
C TYR A 29 13.69 5.22 -14.48
N ILE A 30 14.31 5.30 -13.31
CA ILE A 30 15.74 5.16 -13.06
C ILE A 30 15.89 4.07 -11.99
N GLY A 31 16.89 3.20 -12.11
CA GLY A 31 17.12 2.08 -11.20
C GLY A 31 16.46 0.80 -11.70
N THR A 32 16.03 -0.07 -10.81
CA THR A 32 15.53 -1.41 -11.13
C THR A 32 14.08 -1.56 -10.70
N LEU A 33 13.21 -1.91 -11.64
CA LEU A 33 11.82 -2.30 -11.32
C LEU A 33 11.78 -3.79 -10.96
N PRO A 34 10.99 -4.18 -9.94
CA PRO A 34 10.77 -5.59 -9.65
C PRO A 34 10.22 -6.33 -10.89
N PRO A 35 10.71 -7.55 -11.19
CA PRO A 35 10.27 -8.29 -12.39
C PRO A 35 8.86 -8.90 -12.24
N LYS A 36 8.40 -9.08 -11.00
CA LYS A 36 7.08 -9.66 -10.67
C LYS A 36 6.46 -8.94 -9.50
N ARG A 37 5.14 -9.12 -9.32
CA ARG A 37 4.42 -8.58 -8.17
C ARG A 37 4.99 -9.12 -6.86
N GLN A 38 5.13 -8.23 -5.89
CA GLN A 38 5.55 -8.50 -4.51
C GLN A 38 4.66 -7.66 -3.59
N PRO A 39 4.44 -8.08 -2.35
CA PRO A 39 3.70 -7.27 -1.37
C PRO A 39 4.27 -5.86 -1.30
N THR A 40 3.42 -4.88 -1.45
CA THR A 40 3.84 -3.48 -1.57
C THR A 40 2.95 -2.59 -0.72
N ILE A 41 3.55 -1.78 0.14
CA ILE A 41 2.84 -0.83 1.00
C ILE A 41 3.25 0.59 0.67
N ALA A 42 2.25 1.46 0.52
CA ALA A 42 2.49 2.90 0.47
C ALA A 42 2.51 3.49 1.87
N ILE A 43 3.56 4.22 2.23
CA ILE A 43 3.64 4.95 3.50
C ILE A 43 3.76 6.43 3.17
N VAL A 44 2.78 7.21 3.60
CA VAL A 44 2.70 8.65 3.31
C VAL A 44 2.29 9.44 4.54
N GLY A 45 2.59 10.75 4.53
CA GLY A 45 2.22 11.60 5.65
C GLY A 45 2.68 13.04 5.49
N THR A 46 2.67 13.76 6.60
CA THR A 46 3.06 15.16 6.67
C THR A 46 4.53 15.38 6.29
N ARG A 47 4.80 16.53 5.66
CA ARG A 47 6.17 16.98 5.35
C ARG A 47 6.93 17.50 6.59
N LYS A 48 6.23 17.75 7.69
CA LYS A 48 6.79 18.22 8.96
C LYS A 48 6.28 17.34 10.11
N PRO A 49 6.76 16.09 10.22
CA PRO A 49 6.30 15.17 11.23
C PRO A 49 6.76 15.55 12.64
N THR A 50 5.97 15.17 13.62
CA THR A 50 6.36 15.19 15.03
C THR A 50 7.42 14.12 15.31
N SER A 51 8.00 14.10 16.52
CA SER A 51 8.90 13.02 16.93
C SER A 51 8.19 11.67 16.90
N TYR A 52 6.93 11.62 17.34
CA TYR A 52 6.07 10.43 17.25
C TYR A 52 5.91 9.95 15.80
N GLY A 53 5.51 10.86 14.90
CA GLY A 53 5.35 10.50 13.48
C GLY A 53 6.63 10.02 12.82
N LYS A 54 7.80 10.58 13.19
CA LYS A 54 9.11 10.12 12.70
C LYS A 54 9.42 8.70 13.18
N GLU A 55 9.22 8.43 14.45
CA GLU A 55 9.46 7.13 15.09
C GLU A 55 8.56 6.05 14.47
N VAL A 56 7.25 6.31 14.37
CA VAL A 56 6.28 5.37 13.80
C VAL A 56 6.56 5.10 12.33
N ALA A 57 6.83 6.14 11.53
CA ALA A 57 7.16 5.97 10.11
C ALA A 57 8.42 5.12 9.91
N TYR A 58 9.46 5.38 10.70
CA TYR A 58 10.69 4.61 10.65
C TYR A 58 10.46 3.15 11.03
N LYS A 59 9.80 2.92 12.17
CA LYS A 59 9.50 1.57 12.65
C LYS A 59 8.69 0.76 11.64
N PHE A 60 7.59 1.30 11.14
CA PHE A 60 6.72 0.58 10.21
C PHE A 60 7.43 0.28 8.89
N ALA A 61 8.12 1.26 8.30
CA ALA A 61 8.84 1.05 7.06
C ALA A 61 9.99 0.03 7.22
N TYR A 62 10.74 0.09 8.32
CA TYR A 62 11.82 -0.84 8.64
C TYR A 62 11.31 -2.27 8.82
N ASP A 63 10.30 -2.45 9.67
CA ASP A 63 9.75 -3.77 10.03
C ASP A 63 9.07 -4.44 8.83
N LEU A 64 8.32 -3.68 8.02
CA LEU A 64 7.73 -4.17 6.75
C LEU A 64 8.81 -4.57 5.74
N ALA A 65 9.83 -3.74 5.56
CA ALA A 65 10.92 -4.01 4.64
C ALA A 65 11.73 -5.26 5.06
N LYS A 66 11.95 -5.48 6.35
CA LYS A 66 12.57 -6.71 6.89
C LYS A 66 11.79 -7.98 6.54
N ARG A 67 10.49 -7.87 6.33
CA ARG A 67 9.60 -8.97 5.93
C ARG A 67 9.43 -9.08 4.40
N GLY A 68 10.27 -8.36 3.63
CA GLY A 68 10.28 -8.42 2.17
C GLY A 68 9.18 -7.59 1.50
N VAL A 69 8.48 -6.73 2.24
CA VAL A 69 7.49 -5.81 1.68
C VAL A 69 8.18 -4.64 1.00
N ILE A 70 7.80 -4.33 -0.23
CA ILE A 70 8.27 -3.15 -0.95
C ILE A 70 7.60 -1.90 -0.38
N ILE A 71 8.40 -0.87 -0.07
CA ILE A 71 7.87 0.41 0.38
C ILE A 71 7.77 1.37 -0.80
N VAL A 72 6.57 1.92 -1.02
CA VAL A 72 6.32 2.96 -2.04
C VAL A 72 5.99 4.27 -1.34
N SER A 73 6.58 5.37 -1.80
CA SER A 73 6.25 6.71 -1.32
C SER A 73 6.62 7.78 -2.36
N GLY A 74 6.44 9.05 -2.00
CA GLY A 74 6.59 10.17 -2.92
C GLY A 74 7.91 10.93 -2.86
N LEU A 75 8.88 10.47 -2.08
CA LEU A 75 10.16 11.12 -1.84
C LEU A 75 10.03 12.58 -1.31
N ALA A 76 8.87 12.96 -0.79
CA ALA A 76 8.66 14.26 -0.19
C ALA A 76 9.45 14.40 1.12
N LEU A 77 9.56 15.63 1.65
CA LEU A 77 10.10 15.83 2.99
C LEU A 77 9.25 15.11 4.04
N GLY A 78 9.82 14.80 5.19
CA GLY A 78 9.11 14.22 6.33
C GLY A 78 8.86 12.74 6.18
N ILE A 79 7.62 12.30 6.32
CA ILE A 79 7.25 10.88 6.41
C ILE A 79 7.76 10.07 5.19
N ASP A 80 7.58 10.57 3.98
CA ASP A 80 8.02 9.88 2.76
C ASP A 80 9.53 9.57 2.80
N ALA A 81 10.35 10.59 3.09
CA ALA A 81 11.80 10.46 3.15
C ALA A 81 12.25 9.51 4.28
N ILE A 82 11.58 9.56 5.44
CA ILE A 82 11.86 8.67 6.58
C ILE A 82 11.55 7.23 6.20
N SER A 83 10.41 6.98 5.56
CA SER A 83 10.00 5.64 5.14
C SER A 83 10.97 5.04 4.12
N HIS A 84 11.41 5.82 3.13
CA HIS A 84 12.44 5.36 2.19
C HIS A 84 13.76 5.04 2.91
N ARG A 85 14.23 5.92 3.82
CA ARG A 85 15.46 5.71 4.59
C ARG A 85 15.37 4.44 5.43
N ALA A 86 14.31 4.27 6.20
CA ALA A 86 14.10 3.11 7.04
C ALA A 86 14.07 1.79 6.23
N CYS A 87 13.43 1.81 5.06
CA CYS A 87 13.44 0.67 4.15
C CYS A 87 14.86 0.31 3.68
N LEU A 88 15.67 1.32 3.29
CA LEU A 88 17.06 1.11 2.89
C LEU A 88 17.94 0.64 4.04
N ASP A 89 17.72 1.11 5.27
CA ASP A 89 18.45 0.69 6.48
C ASP A 89 18.10 -0.76 6.85
N ALA A 90 16.88 -1.20 6.51
CA ALA A 90 16.45 -2.59 6.65
C ALA A 90 17.03 -3.53 5.55
N GLY A 91 17.69 -2.99 4.53
CA GLY A 91 18.14 -3.74 3.35
C GLY A 91 17.01 -4.11 2.39
N GLY A 92 15.86 -3.44 2.48
CA GLY A 92 14.69 -3.68 1.65
C GLY A 92 14.68 -2.88 0.36
N THR A 93 13.69 -3.17 -0.49
CA THR A 93 13.48 -2.47 -1.77
C THR A 93 12.44 -1.37 -1.60
N THR A 94 12.74 -0.17 -2.10
CA THR A 94 11.80 0.95 -2.09
C THR A 94 11.70 1.63 -3.44
N ILE A 95 10.50 2.15 -3.74
CA ILE A 95 10.18 2.81 -5.00
C ILE A 95 9.67 4.22 -4.72
N ALA A 96 10.37 5.21 -5.24
CA ALA A 96 9.95 6.61 -5.13
C ALA A 96 9.19 7.03 -6.39
N VAL A 97 7.99 7.57 -6.21
CA VAL A 97 7.19 8.12 -7.31
C VAL A 97 7.34 9.63 -7.30
N LEU A 98 7.73 10.25 -8.42
CA LEU A 98 7.91 11.70 -8.51
C LEU A 98 6.76 12.39 -9.25
N GLY A 99 6.52 13.65 -8.91
CA GLY A 99 5.54 14.53 -9.56
C GLY A 99 6.17 15.47 -10.60
N ASN A 100 7.33 15.10 -11.14
CA ASN A 100 8.07 15.86 -12.16
C ASN A 100 8.88 14.90 -13.05
N GLY A 101 9.45 15.40 -14.14
CA GLY A 101 10.35 14.62 -14.99
C GLY A 101 11.63 14.21 -14.25
N LEU A 102 12.17 13.03 -14.59
CA LEU A 102 13.31 12.41 -13.89
C LEU A 102 14.67 13.06 -14.18
N HIS A 103 14.72 14.14 -14.98
CA HIS A 103 15.94 14.95 -15.19
C HIS A 103 16.46 15.58 -13.89
N LYS A 104 15.61 15.66 -12.87
CA LYS A 104 16.00 16.07 -11.52
C LYS A 104 15.21 15.35 -10.45
N ILE A 105 15.87 15.01 -9.35
CA ILE A 105 15.23 14.49 -8.14
C ILE A 105 14.72 15.65 -7.31
N TYR A 106 13.42 15.66 -7.00
CA TYR A 106 12.78 16.70 -6.21
C TYR A 106 12.07 16.11 -4.98
N PRO A 107 12.20 16.74 -3.80
CA PRO A 107 12.96 17.97 -3.52
C PRO A 107 14.47 17.72 -3.56
N SER A 108 15.25 18.78 -3.86
CA SER A 108 16.71 18.68 -3.96
C SER A 108 17.39 18.23 -2.67
N THR A 109 16.79 18.52 -1.51
CA THR A 109 17.24 18.04 -0.20
C THR A 109 17.22 16.52 -0.08
N ASN A 110 16.35 15.83 -0.83
CA ASN A 110 16.25 14.37 -0.84
C ASN A 110 17.00 13.74 -2.04
N ARG A 111 17.83 14.54 -2.75
CA ARG A 111 18.58 14.05 -3.91
C ARG A 111 19.47 12.86 -3.54
N LYS A 112 20.23 12.96 -2.46
CA LYS A 112 21.10 11.87 -2.01
C LYS A 112 20.30 10.61 -1.62
N LEU A 113 19.15 10.77 -0.97
CA LEU A 113 18.26 9.65 -0.69
C LEU A 113 17.74 9.00 -1.97
N GLY A 114 17.39 9.78 -2.99
CA GLY A 114 17.00 9.24 -4.28
C GLY A 114 18.13 8.46 -4.98
N GLU A 115 19.37 8.95 -4.91
CA GLU A 115 20.55 8.26 -5.41
C GLU A 115 20.77 6.94 -4.63
N ASP A 116 20.68 6.97 -3.29
CA ASP A 116 20.79 5.78 -2.44
C ASP A 116 19.72 4.72 -2.77
N ILE A 117 18.49 5.14 -3.11
CA ILE A 117 17.41 4.22 -3.54
C ILE A 117 17.84 3.46 -4.80
N ILE A 118 18.38 4.16 -5.79
CA ILE A 118 18.83 3.56 -7.05
C ILE A 118 20.02 2.62 -6.81
N ASP A 119 21.02 3.09 -6.06
CA ASP A 119 22.27 2.35 -5.80
C ASP A 119 22.02 1.05 -5.01
N LYS A 120 20.97 1.04 -4.17
CA LYS A 120 20.57 -0.15 -3.38
C LYS A 120 19.52 -1.02 -4.07
N GLY A 121 19.31 -0.87 -5.39
CA GLY A 121 18.46 -1.75 -6.20
C GLY A 121 16.97 -1.39 -6.21
N GLY A 122 16.59 -0.24 -5.68
CA GLY A 122 15.25 0.34 -5.84
C GLY A 122 15.11 1.14 -7.13
N SER A 123 14.04 1.90 -7.23
CA SER A 123 13.77 2.73 -8.41
C SER A 123 13.09 4.05 -8.07
N ILE A 124 13.30 5.02 -8.95
CA ILE A 124 12.54 6.26 -9.00
C ILE A 124 11.72 6.25 -10.26
N ILE A 125 10.43 6.49 -10.16
CA ILE A 125 9.50 6.47 -11.29
C ILE A 125 8.71 7.76 -11.43
N SER A 126 8.26 8.05 -12.63
CA SER A 126 7.39 9.19 -12.92
C SER A 126 6.54 8.93 -14.17
N GLU A 127 5.32 9.48 -14.22
CA GLU A 127 4.53 9.56 -15.46
C GLU A 127 4.90 10.79 -16.32
N PHE A 128 5.71 11.70 -15.79
CA PHE A 128 6.06 12.94 -16.45
C PHE A 128 7.33 12.80 -17.28
N GLN A 129 7.28 13.33 -18.50
CA GLN A 129 8.43 13.38 -19.39
C GLN A 129 9.57 14.24 -18.81
N GLU A 130 10.77 14.01 -19.31
CA GLU A 130 11.91 14.84 -19.03
C GLU A 130 11.61 16.33 -19.35
N GLY A 131 12.07 17.25 -18.50
CA GLY A 131 11.80 18.69 -18.61
C GLY A 131 10.53 19.15 -17.88
N ILE A 132 9.62 18.25 -17.47
CA ILE A 132 8.44 18.67 -16.70
C ILE A 132 8.84 19.03 -15.27
N GLU A 133 8.51 20.26 -14.88
CA GLU A 133 8.84 20.84 -13.59
C GLU A 133 7.93 20.34 -12.45
N PRO A 134 8.40 20.37 -11.17
CA PRO A 134 7.61 19.99 -10.01
C PRO A 134 6.57 21.04 -9.64
N LEU A 135 5.38 20.93 -10.19
CA LEU A 135 4.26 21.82 -9.93
C LEU A 135 3.30 21.21 -8.89
N PRO A 136 2.62 22.04 -8.06
CA PRO A 136 1.75 21.57 -6.99
C PRO A 136 0.69 20.53 -7.45
N PHE A 137 0.04 20.77 -8.58
CA PHE A 137 -1.00 19.86 -9.10
C PHE A 137 -0.43 18.53 -9.57
N ASN A 138 0.83 18.47 -10.02
CA ASN A 138 1.50 17.24 -10.43
C ASN A 138 1.67 16.29 -9.24
N PHE A 139 1.91 16.82 -8.02
CA PHE A 139 2.04 15.99 -6.83
C PHE A 139 0.71 15.33 -6.46
N LEU A 140 -0.41 16.04 -6.60
CA LEU A 140 -1.73 15.48 -6.38
C LEU A 140 -2.08 14.42 -7.43
N LYS A 141 -1.77 14.69 -8.71
CA LYS A 141 -1.97 13.76 -9.80
C LYS A 141 -1.14 12.48 -9.62
N ARG A 142 0.13 12.61 -9.20
CA ARG A 142 1.05 11.51 -8.96
C ARG A 142 0.55 10.56 -7.85
N ASN A 143 -0.14 11.06 -6.82
CA ASN A 143 -0.55 10.28 -5.65
C ASN A 143 -1.38 9.05 -6.01
N ARG A 144 -2.14 9.06 -7.13
CA ARG A 144 -2.87 7.89 -7.62
C ARG A 144 -1.94 6.74 -8.04
N ILE A 145 -0.69 7.05 -8.42
CA ILE A 145 0.31 6.05 -8.78
C ILE A 145 0.91 5.45 -7.50
N ILE A 146 1.13 6.27 -6.45
CA ILE A 146 1.60 5.77 -5.16
C ILE A 146 0.61 4.74 -4.60
N SER A 147 -0.66 5.11 -4.47
CA SER A 147 -1.70 4.20 -4.01
C SER A 147 -1.93 3.03 -4.98
N GLY A 148 -1.85 3.29 -6.29
CA GLY A 148 -2.05 2.28 -7.33
C GLY A 148 -1.03 1.14 -7.29
N LEU A 149 0.22 1.42 -6.98
CA LEU A 149 1.27 0.41 -6.84
C LEU A 149 1.15 -0.39 -5.55
N ALA A 150 0.53 0.14 -4.51
CA ALA A 150 0.45 -0.49 -3.21
C ALA A 150 -0.72 -1.48 -3.11
N ASP A 151 -0.61 -2.45 -2.22
CA ASP A 151 -1.70 -3.32 -1.80
C ASP A 151 -2.55 -2.63 -0.73
N ALA A 152 -1.92 -1.83 0.13
CA ALA A 152 -2.58 -0.95 1.09
C ALA A 152 -1.78 0.34 1.31
N VAL A 153 -2.41 1.35 1.90
CA VAL A 153 -1.82 2.67 2.16
C VAL A 153 -1.85 2.98 3.65
N ILE A 154 -0.72 3.37 4.21
CA ILE A 154 -0.60 3.80 5.62
C ILE A 154 -0.43 5.30 5.67
N ILE A 155 -1.30 5.97 6.43
CA ILE A 155 -1.23 7.39 6.74
C ILE A 155 -0.67 7.56 8.16
N ILE A 156 0.57 8.09 8.27
CA ILE A 156 1.24 8.21 9.57
C ILE A 156 0.78 9.46 10.34
N GLU A 157 0.88 10.61 9.74
CA GLU A 157 0.38 11.89 10.26
C GLU A 157 -0.17 12.74 9.13
N ALA A 158 -1.33 13.33 9.34
CA ALA A 158 -1.95 14.26 8.40
C ALA A 158 -2.79 15.31 9.12
N ALA A 159 -2.62 16.59 8.79
CA ALA A 159 -3.57 17.61 9.18
C ALA A 159 -4.90 17.45 8.41
N SER A 160 -5.98 18.05 8.92
CA SER A 160 -7.33 17.95 8.31
C SER A 160 -7.41 18.41 6.85
N ARG A 161 -6.50 19.26 6.40
CA ARG A 161 -6.40 19.75 5.00
C ARG A 161 -5.06 19.38 4.38
N SER A 162 -4.62 18.14 4.56
CA SER A 162 -3.34 17.64 4.03
C SER A 162 -3.50 17.07 2.63
N GLY A 163 -2.52 17.35 1.74
CA GLY A 163 -2.40 16.65 0.45
C GLY A 163 -2.20 15.14 0.58
N THR A 164 -1.78 14.65 1.76
CA THR A 164 -1.70 13.22 2.09
C THR A 164 -3.07 12.54 2.03
N LEU A 165 -4.14 13.23 2.43
CA LEU A 165 -5.51 12.70 2.39
C LEU A 165 -6.00 12.44 0.95
N ASN A 166 -5.43 13.15 -0.04
CA ASN A 166 -5.67 12.84 -1.45
C ASN A 166 -5.16 11.45 -1.84
N THR A 167 -4.03 10.98 -1.26
CA THR A 167 -3.55 9.61 -1.48
C THR A 167 -4.50 8.58 -0.87
N ALA A 168 -5.04 8.84 0.33
CA ALA A 168 -6.05 7.98 0.95
C ALA A 168 -7.33 7.91 0.09
N THR A 169 -7.80 9.04 -0.43
CA THR A 169 -8.95 9.08 -1.35
C THR A 169 -8.70 8.26 -2.61
N HIS A 170 -7.50 8.36 -3.21
CA HIS A 170 -7.15 7.53 -4.36
C HIS A 170 -7.13 6.04 -4.02
N ALA A 171 -6.58 5.67 -2.85
CA ALA A 171 -6.55 4.28 -2.39
C ALA A 171 -7.97 3.70 -2.25
N LEU A 172 -8.88 4.42 -1.57
CA LEU A 172 -10.29 4.01 -1.43
C LEU A 172 -10.99 3.86 -2.78
N ASN A 173 -10.80 4.82 -3.70
CA ASN A 173 -11.36 4.75 -5.06
C ASN A 173 -10.78 3.60 -5.90
N GLN A 174 -9.64 3.07 -5.50
CA GLN A 174 -8.97 1.91 -6.12
C GLN A 174 -9.30 0.60 -5.40
N GLY A 175 -10.24 0.60 -4.44
CA GLY A 175 -10.63 -0.57 -3.65
C GLY A 175 -9.55 -1.10 -2.72
N LYS A 176 -8.65 -0.22 -2.25
CA LYS A 176 -7.51 -0.59 -1.39
C LYS A 176 -7.75 -0.20 0.05
N ASP A 177 -7.23 -1.00 0.96
CA ASP A 177 -7.29 -0.70 2.37
C ASP A 177 -6.45 0.52 2.73
N VAL A 178 -7.02 1.36 3.59
CA VAL A 178 -6.37 2.54 4.14
C VAL A 178 -6.20 2.33 5.63
N PHE A 179 -4.95 2.33 6.05
CA PHE A 179 -4.55 2.33 7.45
C PHE A 179 -4.24 3.76 7.90
N ALA A 180 -4.66 4.10 9.11
CA ALA A 180 -4.33 5.38 9.71
C ALA A 180 -3.75 5.17 11.11
N VAL A 181 -2.60 5.80 11.37
CA VAL A 181 -1.99 5.76 12.70
C VAL A 181 -2.81 6.64 13.64
N PRO A 182 -3.34 6.08 14.75
CA PRO A 182 -4.03 6.87 15.75
C PRO A 182 -3.10 7.91 16.40
N GLY A 183 -3.62 9.05 16.72
CA GLY A 183 -2.83 10.08 17.37
C GLY A 183 -3.63 10.92 18.34
N ASN A 184 -2.93 11.76 19.10
CA ASN A 184 -3.53 12.60 20.11
C ASN A 184 -4.59 13.53 19.50
N ILE A 185 -5.78 13.55 20.09
CA ILE A 185 -6.92 14.37 19.62
C ILE A 185 -6.66 15.87 19.67
N THR A 186 -5.70 16.32 20.47
CA THR A 186 -5.28 17.72 20.55
C THR A 186 -4.18 18.08 19.55
N SER A 187 -3.58 17.08 18.86
CA SER A 187 -2.54 17.31 17.85
C SER A 187 -3.16 17.65 16.49
N PRO A 188 -2.85 18.82 15.91
CA PRO A 188 -3.35 19.17 14.58
C PRO A 188 -2.89 18.20 13.49
N LEU A 189 -1.74 17.53 13.64
CA LEU A 189 -1.20 16.57 12.69
C LEU A 189 -1.84 15.18 12.81
N SER A 190 -2.58 14.91 13.88
CA SER A 190 -3.37 13.69 14.03
C SER A 190 -4.82 13.84 13.52
N ALA A 191 -5.28 15.08 13.30
CA ALA A 191 -6.67 15.35 12.98
C ALA A 191 -7.15 14.65 11.70
N GLY A 192 -6.30 14.57 10.66
CA GLY A 192 -6.62 13.87 9.42
C GLY A 192 -6.66 12.35 9.59
N CYS A 193 -5.71 11.76 10.31
CA CYS A 193 -5.70 10.32 10.62
C CYS A 193 -6.92 9.94 11.45
N ASN A 194 -7.21 10.69 12.54
CA ASN A 194 -8.37 10.43 13.37
C ASN A 194 -9.70 10.61 12.61
N ALA A 195 -9.75 11.51 11.62
CA ALA A 195 -10.91 11.64 10.75
C ALA A 195 -11.07 10.43 9.80
N LEU A 196 -9.96 9.91 9.24
CA LEU A 196 -9.97 8.69 8.43
C LEU A 196 -10.45 7.48 9.24
N LEU A 197 -9.99 7.33 10.50
CA LEU A 197 -10.44 6.26 11.40
C LEU A 197 -11.95 6.32 11.63
N LYS A 198 -12.52 7.53 11.85
CA LYS A 198 -13.98 7.71 11.96
C LYS A 198 -14.74 7.37 10.68
N GLN A 199 -14.08 7.41 9.52
CA GLN A 199 -14.64 7.08 8.21
C GLN A 199 -14.45 5.60 7.84
N GLY A 200 -13.87 4.79 8.73
CA GLY A 200 -13.69 3.35 8.53
C GLY A 200 -12.28 2.94 8.08
N ALA A 201 -11.30 3.83 8.11
CA ALA A 201 -9.91 3.41 7.93
C ALA A 201 -9.47 2.48 9.08
N ILE A 202 -8.62 1.52 8.77
CA ILE A 202 -8.15 0.52 9.74
C ILE A 202 -7.11 1.18 10.65
N PRO A 203 -7.21 1.04 11.98
CA PRO A 203 -6.18 1.52 12.88
C PRO A 203 -4.85 0.80 12.64
N ALA A 204 -3.77 1.56 12.41
CA ALA A 204 -2.41 1.03 12.34
C ALA A 204 -1.74 1.20 13.70
N THR A 205 -1.77 0.19 14.55
CA THR A 205 -1.16 0.19 15.88
C THR A 205 0.11 -0.67 15.93
N SER A 206 0.20 -1.63 15.03
CA SER A 206 1.35 -2.53 14.85
C SER A 206 1.57 -2.82 13.36
N VAL A 207 2.71 -3.42 13.03
CA VAL A 207 3.00 -3.91 11.68
C VAL A 207 2.16 -5.15 11.36
N GLU A 208 1.84 -5.91 12.38
CA GLU A 208 1.02 -7.11 12.31
C GLU A 208 -0.38 -6.80 11.75
N ASP A 209 -1.01 -5.69 12.15
CA ASP A 209 -2.31 -5.23 11.64
C ASP A 209 -2.31 -5.12 10.10
N ILE A 210 -1.19 -4.65 9.54
CA ILE A 210 -1.03 -4.45 8.09
C ILE A 210 -0.76 -5.79 7.39
N LEU A 211 0.11 -6.62 7.98
CA LEU A 211 0.50 -7.90 7.40
C LEU A 211 -0.67 -8.90 7.36
N GLU A 212 -1.53 -8.87 8.36
CA GLU A 212 -2.72 -9.70 8.41
C GLU A 212 -3.62 -9.44 7.20
N VAL A 213 -3.92 -8.18 6.90
CA VAL A 213 -4.74 -7.78 5.75
C VAL A 213 -4.07 -8.16 4.43
N ILE A 214 -2.75 -7.90 4.27
CA ILE A 214 -2.03 -8.25 3.05
C ILE A 214 -1.98 -9.77 2.84
N ASN A 215 -1.77 -10.54 3.90
CA ASN A 215 -1.71 -12.00 3.82
C ASN A 215 -3.07 -12.60 3.47
N LEU A 216 -4.16 -12.08 4.02
CA LEU A 216 -5.51 -12.46 3.63
C LEU A 216 -5.77 -12.20 2.14
N GLN A 217 -5.45 -11.01 1.65
CA GLN A 217 -5.60 -10.67 0.22
C GLN A 217 -4.74 -11.56 -0.68
N ASN A 218 -3.53 -11.92 -0.27
CA ASN A 218 -2.65 -12.80 -1.04
C ASN A 218 -3.16 -14.26 -1.05
N GLN A 219 -3.79 -14.73 0.01
CA GLN A 219 -4.42 -16.06 0.06
C GLN A 219 -5.66 -16.11 -0.84
N GLU A 220 -6.50 -15.09 -0.85
CA GLU A 220 -7.66 -14.98 -1.75
C GLU A 220 -7.24 -14.96 -3.22
N ASN A 221 -6.14 -14.27 -3.56
CA ASN A 221 -5.60 -14.22 -4.92
C ASN A 221 -4.90 -15.52 -5.37
N GLN A 222 -4.42 -16.35 -4.44
CA GLN A 222 -3.73 -17.61 -4.76
C GLN A 222 -4.66 -18.83 -4.79
N ASN A 223 -5.81 -18.76 -4.14
CA ASN A 223 -6.82 -19.82 -4.12
C ASN A 223 -8.24 -19.24 -4.24
N PRO A 224 -8.75 -19.00 -5.46
CA PRO A 224 -10.17 -18.69 -5.62
C PRO A 224 -11.10 -19.88 -5.30
N SER A 225 -10.58 -21.01 -4.84
CA SER A 225 -11.31 -22.29 -4.75
C SER A 225 -11.17 -23.07 -3.45
N GLN A 226 -10.65 -22.50 -2.37
CA GLN A 226 -10.75 -23.16 -1.05
C GLN A 226 -10.85 -22.13 0.06
N ILE A 227 -12.07 -21.66 0.31
CA ILE A 227 -12.44 -21.25 1.67
C ILE A 227 -12.31 -22.54 2.47
N SER A 228 -11.31 -22.65 3.34
CA SER A 228 -11.30 -23.71 4.33
C SER A 228 -12.49 -23.45 5.24
N LEU A 229 -13.51 -24.25 5.05
CA LEU A 229 -14.70 -24.15 5.88
C LEU A 229 -14.34 -24.39 7.34
N PRO A 230 -14.99 -23.71 8.25
CA PRO A 230 -14.80 -24.01 9.65
C PRO A 230 -15.05 -25.50 9.87
N VAL A 231 -14.13 -26.15 10.55
CA VAL A 231 -14.32 -27.54 11.00
C VAL A 231 -15.23 -27.45 12.22
N GLY A 232 -16.36 -28.17 12.19
CA GLY A 232 -17.27 -28.26 13.33
C GLY A 232 -16.63 -29.05 14.46
N ASP A 233 -16.98 -28.70 15.68
CA ASP A 233 -16.49 -29.38 16.88
C ASP A 233 -17.14 -30.77 17.09
N THR A 234 -18.23 -31.04 16.38
CA THR A 234 -18.99 -32.27 16.47
C THR A 234 -19.18 -32.93 15.09
N PRO A 235 -19.39 -34.29 15.02
CA PRO A 235 -19.71 -34.95 13.77
C PRO A 235 -20.94 -34.36 13.07
N LEU A 236 -21.96 -33.97 13.82
CA LEU A 236 -23.18 -33.36 13.28
C LEU A 236 -22.91 -32.00 12.63
N GLU A 237 -22.08 -31.17 13.24
CA GLU A 237 -21.69 -29.91 12.67
C GLU A 237 -20.91 -30.09 11.37
N ASN A 238 -20.01 -31.06 11.32
CA ASN A 238 -19.28 -31.39 10.11
C ASN A 238 -20.19 -31.86 8.98
N ALA A 239 -21.17 -32.72 9.26
CA ALA A 239 -22.16 -33.17 8.30
C ALA A 239 -23.03 -32.01 7.77
N ILE A 240 -23.43 -31.08 8.63
CA ILE A 240 -24.17 -29.88 8.23
C ILE A 240 -23.30 -28.96 7.34
N ILE A 241 -22.05 -28.78 7.69
CA ILE A 241 -21.09 -27.97 6.90
C ILE A 241 -20.91 -28.58 5.51
N GLU A 242 -20.80 -29.87 5.42
CA GLU A 242 -20.64 -30.59 4.14
C GLU A 242 -21.88 -30.44 3.25
N LEU A 243 -23.08 -30.57 3.81
CA LEU A 243 -24.35 -30.36 3.10
C LEU A 243 -24.55 -28.94 2.63
N LEU A 244 -24.15 -27.95 3.45
CA LEU A 244 -24.14 -26.52 3.05
C LEU A 244 -23.22 -26.27 1.86
N ASN A 245 -22.09 -26.99 1.78
CA ASN A 245 -21.17 -26.94 0.65
C ASN A 245 -21.73 -27.56 -0.62
N GLN A 246 -22.53 -28.58 -0.48
CA GLN A 246 -23.24 -29.19 -1.60
C GLN A 246 -24.43 -28.35 -2.09
N GLY A 247 -24.67 -27.18 -1.42
CA GLY A 247 -25.68 -26.20 -1.82
C GLY A 247 -27.05 -26.40 -1.18
N VAL A 248 -27.19 -27.31 -0.22
CA VAL A 248 -28.42 -27.50 0.55
C VAL A 248 -28.61 -26.29 1.47
N ARG A 249 -29.72 -25.58 1.33
CA ARG A 249 -29.97 -24.33 2.10
C ARG A 249 -31.29 -24.37 2.88
N ASP A 250 -32.06 -25.41 2.70
CA ASP A 250 -33.30 -25.60 3.44
C ASP A 250 -33.01 -26.23 4.81
N GLY A 251 -33.54 -25.66 5.90
CA GLY A 251 -33.24 -26.09 7.26
C GLY A 251 -33.79 -27.46 7.60
N ASP A 252 -34.98 -27.81 7.08
CA ASP A 252 -35.62 -29.10 7.33
C ASP A 252 -34.91 -30.22 6.55
N GLU A 253 -34.41 -29.88 5.35
CA GLU A 253 -33.64 -30.80 4.52
C GLU A 253 -32.23 -31.03 5.11
N LEU A 254 -31.57 -30.00 5.60
CA LEU A 254 -30.31 -30.13 6.34
C LEU A 254 -30.45 -31.00 7.58
N GLN A 255 -31.53 -30.81 8.38
CA GLN A 255 -31.77 -31.60 9.59
C GLN A 255 -32.03 -33.10 9.26
N LYS A 256 -32.73 -33.33 8.15
CA LYS A 256 -33.08 -34.71 7.73
C LYS A 256 -31.84 -35.45 7.20
N GLN A 257 -31.06 -34.80 6.36
CA GLN A 257 -29.88 -35.41 5.74
C GLN A 257 -28.72 -35.56 6.74
N ALA A 258 -28.44 -34.56 7.59
CA ALA A 258 -27.40 -34.64 8.60
C ALA A 258 -27.65 -35.73 9.66
N LYS A 259 -28.92 -36.06 9.97
CA LYS A 259 -29.25 -37.18 10.85
C LYS A 259 -29.16 -38.56 10.19
N ALA A 260 -29.13 -38.61 8.86
CA ALA A 260 -28.99 -39.86 8.12
C ALA A 260 -27.53 -40.23 7.88
N GLU A 261 -26.58 -39.31 8.08
CA GLU A 261 -25.15 -39.54 7.92
C GLU A 261 -24.40 -39.81 9.24
N ILE A 262 -25.10 -39.78 10.39
CA ILE A 262 -24.57 -40.11 11.72
C ILE A 262 -25.15 -41.46 12.16
#